data_5692875e89618efb4a587375d7f37270
#
_entry.id   5692875e89618efb4a587375d7f37270
#
_cell.length_a   1.000
_cell.length_b   1.000
_cell.length_c   1.000
_cell.angle_alpha   90.00
_cell.angle_beta   90.00
_cell.angle_gamma   90.00
#
_symmetry.space_group_name_H-M   'P 1'
#
loop_
_entity.id
_entity.type
_entity.pdbx_description
1 polymer ?
#
loop_
_entity_poly.entity_id
_entity_poly.type
_entity_poly.pdbx_seq_one_letter_code
_entity_poly.pdbx_strand_id
1 'polypeptide(L)'
;METKKGLSGKEKFAYGIGAVGKDMVYMLSASYVLYYFQDILKTSAIAMGIILLVARVFDAFNDPIMGVVVAKTKTRWGKFRPWLMIGTITNAVVLFLMFAAPPTLDGKGLIAYAAVTYILWGVTYTMMDIPYWSMIPAFTQSGKEREGLSALGRSCAGVGSALVTVLTVMAVTAIGTALTAKSTSNITKQFSTADTKINTYVIELDKDGNPTSNVTEFAADKQDVSVTIVGSEKAFEDVYLFNDSNTKYEFTANGITAESSKVEFVKDSETSDEAGLVFYVDHEAYEKITASSTIKAELTMNSTLEVERVGFKYFSLIIGILFIVFIAITCLCIKEKSSVDMETPSVKQMFKALLGNDQAMTIVITIVLFNTATYITSNLLIYFFKYDLAGSNWQGNYTLFNTFAGAMQILAMMILFPLLRKAFDTMKIFYIGVFSAVGGYIILLALSLLGTKSVYPFFVPGFFIMGAVGILNVICTIFLANTCDYGELKNGRRDESVIFSMQTFVVKLASGIAALVASVCLAVFKIQ
;
A
#
# COMPACT_ATOMS: atom_id res chain seq x y z
N MET A 1 -7.10 -4.90 52.72
CA MET A 1 -6.37 -4.58 51.49
C MET A 1 -6.88 -5.55 50.40
N GLU A 2 -7.82 -5.13 49.56
CA GLU A 2 -8.19 -5.93 48.42
C GLU A 2 -6.97 -6.06 47.51
N THR A 3 -6.54 -7.27 47.27
CA THR A 3 -5.49 -7.59 46.29
C THR A 3 -6.02 -7.14 44.92
N LYS A 4 -5.53 -5.97 44.47
CA LYS A 4 -5.86 -5.44 43.13
C LYS A 4 -5.46 -6.49 42.10
N LYS A 5 -6.45 -7.17 41.55
CA LYS A 5 -6.28 -8.23 40.57
C LYS A 5 -5.68 -7.59 39.31
N GLY A 6 -4.49 -8.03 38.88
CA GLY A 6 -3.86 -7.61 37.62
C GLY A 6 -4.72 -7.90 36.40
N LEU A 7 -4.24 -7.47 35.24
CA LEU A 7 -4.95 -7.69 33.96
C LEU A 7 -5.13 -9.18 33.69
N SER A 8 -6.37 -9.57 33.39
CA SER A 8 -6.71 -10.94 33.01
C SER A 8 -6.18 -11.28 31.62
N GLY A 9 -5.97 -12.56 31.35
CA GLY A 9 -5.58 -13.03 30.00
C GLY A 9 -6.56 -12.59 28.90
N LYS A 10 -7.87 -12.53 29.24
CA LYS A 10 -8.93 -12.07 28.33
C LYS A 10 -8.76 -10.58 27.97
N GLU A 11 -8.45 -9.71 28.94
CA GLU A 11 -8.21 -8.29 28.69
C GLU A 11 -6.95 -8.06 27.85
N LYS A 12 -5.87 -8.82 28.12
CA LYS A 12 -4.63 -8.78 27.31
C LYS A 12 -4.87 -9.23 25.88
N PHE A 13 -5.59 -10.33 25.67
CA PHE A 13 -5.95 -10.83 24.35
C PHE A 13 -6.81 -9.80 23.60
N ALA A 14 -7.84 -9.26 24.25
CA ALA A 14 -8.73 -8.28 23.65
C ALA A 14 -8.00 -6.98 23.25
N TYR A 15 -7.02 -6.56 24.02
CA TYR A 15 -6.15 -5.45 23.66
C TYR A 15 -5.25 -5.81 22.47
N GLY A 16 -4.60 -6.97 22.50
CA GLY A 16 -3.73 -7.42 21.43
C GLY A 16 -4.43 -7.56 20.08
N ILE A 17 -5.64 -8.14 20.05
CA ILE A 17 -6.40 -8.30 18.80
C ILE A 17 -6.82 -6.96 18.20
N GLY A 18 -7.14 -5.96 19.02
CA GLY A 18 -7.38 -4.60 18.56
C GLY A 18 -6.16 -3.97 17.90
N ALA A 19 -4.95 -4.22 18.45
CA ALA A 19 -3.69 -3.80 17.83
C ALA A 19 -3.49 -4.44 16.46
N VAL A 20 -3.78 -5.74 16.32
CA VAL A 20 -3.74 -6.43 15.01
C VAL A 20 -4.62 -5.71 14.00
N GLY A 21 -5.89 -5.49 14.32
CA GLY A 21 -6.86 -4.88 13.41
C GLY A 21 -6.48 -3.47 12.97
N LYS A 22 -6.05 -2.62 13.92
CA LYS A 22 -5.69 -1.25 13.58
C LYS A 22 -4.45 -1.16 12.69
N ASP A 23 -3.46 -2.01 12.90
CA ASP A 23 -2.25 -2.01 12.08
C ASP A 23 -2.44 -2.70 10.72
N MET A 24 -3.40 -3.63 10.58
CA MET A 24 -3.83 -4.13 9.27
C MET A 24 -4.32 -2.98 8.38
N VAL A 25 -5.19 -2.12 8.91
CA VAL A 25 -5.72 -0.95 8.18
C VAL A 25 -4.61 0.06 7.88
N TYR A 26 -3.75 0.34 8.86
CA TYR A 26 -2.61 1.25 8.67
C TYR A 26 -1.69 0.77 7.56
N MET A 27 -1.30 -0.52 7.59
CA MET A 27 -0.35 -1.08 6.64
C MET A 27 -0.91 -1.16 5.22
N LEU A 28 -2.20 -1.48 5.07
CA LEU A 28 -2.87 -1.46 3.77
C LEU A 28 -2.79 -0.06 3.14
N SER A 29 -3.11 0.98 3.91
CA SER A 29 -2.99 2.35 3.42
C SER A 29 -1.54 2.77 3.18
N ALA A 30 -0.64 2.53 4.15
CA ALA A 30 0.74 3.02 4.06
C ALA A 30 1.55 2.40 2.91
N SER A 31 1.28 1.13 2.56
CA SER A 31 2.04 0.40 1.55
C SER A 31 1.40 0.37 0.17
N TYR A 32 0.07 0.48 0.07
CA TYR A 32 -0.62 0.19 -1.19
C TYR A 32 -1.41 1.36 -1.78
N VAL A 33 -1.62 2.46 -1.05
CA VAL A 33 -2.34 3.63 -1.59
C VAL A 33 -1.62 4.24 -2.78
N LEU A 34 -0.29 4.40 -2.71
CA LEU A 34 0.50 4.91 -3.83
C LEU A 34 0.35 4.01 -5.05
N TYR A 35 0.55 2.71 -4.88
CA TYR A 35 0.40 1.72 -5.94
C TYR A 35 -0.99 1.73 -6.56
N TYR A 36 -2.04 1.76 -5.72
CA TYR A 36 -3.43 1.76 -6.18
C TYR A 36 -3.76 2.97 -7.07
N PHE A 37 -3.43 4.18 -6.61
CA PHE A 37 -3.74 5.37 -7.38
C PHE A 37 -2.82 5.58 -8.58
N GLN A 38 -1.52 5.31 -8.42
CA GLN A 38 -0.56 5.53 -9.49
C GLN A 38 -0.60 4.42 -10.55
N ASP A 39 -0.49 3.16 -10.12
CA ASP A 39 -0.25 2.05 -11.04
C ASP A 39 -1.56 1.47 -11.60
N ILE A 40 -2.61 1.38 -10.77
CA ILE A 40 -3.90 0.84 -11.18
C ILE A 40 -4.78 1.94 -11.80
N LEU A 41 -4.90 3.10 -11.14
CA LEU A 41 -5.77 4.19 -11.61
C LEU A 41 -5.04 5.24 -12.46
N LYS A 42 -3.76 5.01 -12.78
CA LYS A 42 -2.94 5.85 -13.67
C LYS A 42 -2.87 7.33 -13.27
N THR A 43 -2.90 7.61 -11.95
CA THR A 43 -2.80 8.96 -11.42
C THR A 43 -1.32 9.41 -11.40
N SER A 44 -1.07 10.71 -11.54
CA SER A 44 0.29 11.26 -11.46
C SER A 44 1.00 10.88 -10.15
N ALA A 45 2.15 10.21 -10.25
CA ALA A 45 2.98 9.81 -9.13
C ALA A 45 3.39 11.01 -8.25
N ILE A 46 3.76 12.13 -8.88
CA ILE A 46 4.16 13.37 -8.18
C ILE A 46 2.96 13.92 -7.39
N ALA A 47 1.77 13.97 -8.00
CA ALA A 47 0.57 14.43 -7.30
C ALA A 47 0.27 13.56 -6.09
N MET A 48 0.35 12.24 -6.22
CA MET A 48 0.17 11.31 -5.11
C MET A 48 1.22 11.50 -4.01
N GLY A 49 2.50 11.62 -4.37
CA GLY A 49 3.56 11.87 -3.40
C GLY A 49 3.35 13.16 -2.60
N ILE A 50 2.90 14.24 -3.26
CA ILE A 50 2.56 15.51 -2.59
C ILE A 50 1.35 15.32 -1.65
N ILE A 51 0.30 14.63 -2.08
CA ILE A 51 -0.89 14.35 -1.25
C ILE A 51 -0.48 13.60 0.02
N LEU A 52 0.32 12.54 -0.14
CA LEU A 52 0.79 11.72 0.98
C LEU A 52 1.65 12.53 1.95
N LEU A 53 2.54 13.38 1.46
CA LEU A 53 3.35 14.27 2.30
C LEU A 53 2.48 15.30 3.04
N VAL A 54 1.59 16.00 2.33
CA VAL A 54 0.69 17.02 2.93
C VAL A 54 -0.19 16.40 4.00
N ALA A 55 -0.74 15.21 3.76
CA ALA A 55 -1.54 14.50 4.76
C ALA A 55 -0.73 14.18 6.03
N ARG A 56 0.54 13.79 5.90
CA ARG A 56 1.41 13.52 7.06
C ARG A 56 1.74 14.80 7.86
N VAL A 57 1.93 15.91 7.18
CA VAL A 57 2.08 17.22 7.84
C VAL A 57 0.78 17.59 8.56
N PHE A 58 -0.37 17.36 7.93
CA PHE A 58 -1.68 17.60 8.54
C PHE A 58 -1.89 16.74 9.81
N ASP A 59 -1.53 15.47 9.78
CA ASP A 59 -1.60 14.57 10.94
C ASP A 59 -0.86 15.14 12.16
N ALA A 60 0.25 15.84 11.96
CA ALA A 60 1.02 16.46 13.02
C ALA A 60 0.22 17.49 13.85
N PHE A 61 -0.71 18.17 13.21
CA PHE A 61 -1.62 19.11 13.87
C PHE A 61 -2.89 18.41 14.39
N ASN A 62 -3.36 17.42 13.68
CA ASN A 62 -4.57 16.68 14.02
C ASN A 62 -4.40 15.82 15.28
N ASP A 63 -3.25 15.18 15.47
CA ASP A 63 -2.98 14.29 16.61
C ASP A 63 -3.12 15.02 17.97
N PRO A 64 -2.50 16.19 18.23
CA PRO A 64 -2.70 16.95 19.46
C PRO A 64 -4.15 17.41 19.69
N ILE A 65 -4.85 17.81 18.62
CA ILE A 65 -6.25 18.24 18.70
C ILE A 65 -7.11 17.06 19.19
N MET A 66 -6.91 15.89 18.59
CA MET A 66 -7.65 14.70 19.01
C MET A 66 -7.31 14.29 20.45
N GLY A 67 -6.07 14.41 20.88
CA GLY A 67 -5.66 14.20 22.26
C GLY A 67 -6.45 15.07 23.24
N VAL A 68 -6.62 16.36 22.95
CA VAL A 68 -7.43 17.29 23.75
C VAL A 68 -8.91 16.91 23.73
N VAL A 69 -9.47 16.55 22.58
CA VAL A 69 -10.86 16.12 22.44
C VAL A 69 -11.14 14.89 23.30
N VAL A 70 -10.29 13.88 23.21
CA VAL A 70 -10.37 12.67 24.05
C VAL A 70 -10.25 13.02 25.53
N ALA A 71 -9.29 13.88 25.90
CA ALA A 71 -9.08 14.29 27.30
C ALA A 71 -10.33 14.93 27.91
N LYS A 72 -11.07 15.73 27.15
CA LYS A 72 -12.29 16.41 27.60
C LYS A 72 -13.56 15.53 27.56
N THR A 73 -13.47 14.36 26.96
CA THR A 73 -14.64 13.47 26.77
C THR A 73 -15.05 12.81 28.09
N LYS A 74 -16.34 12.92 28.43
CA LYS A 74 -16.96 12.28 29.59
C LYS A 74 -18.26 11.61 29.14
N THR A 75 -18.25 10.27 29.01
CA THR A 75 -19.44 9.51 28.62
C THR A 75 -19.71 8.34 29.56
N ARG A 76 -20.91 7.77 29.49
CA ARG A 76 -21.28 6.56 30.23
C ARG A 76 -20.47 5.32 29.82
N TRP A 77 -19.90 5.34 28.61
CA TRP A 77 -19.05 4.27 28.08
C TRP A 77 -17.57 4.43 28.42
N GLY A 78 -17.21 5.50 29.10
CA GLY A 78 -15.84 5.89 29.40
C GLY A 78 -15.35 7.04 28.51
N LYS A 79 -14.04 7.30 28.59
CA LYS A 79 -13.37 8.40 27.88
C LYS A 79 -12.89 7.98 26.49
N PHE A 80 -12.38 6.75 26.36
CA PHE A 80 -11.69 6.27 25.15
C PHE A 80 -12.57 5.45 24.23
N ARG A 81 -13.43 4.58 24.77
CA ARG A 81 -14.26 3.64 23.99
C ARG A 81 -15.15 4.29 22.94
N PRO A 82 -15.84 5.43 23.20
CA PRO A 82 -16.67 6.08 22.18
C PRO A 82 -15.84 6.44 20.95
N TRP A 83 -14.65 7.01 21.17
CA TRP A 83 -13.76 7.42 20.09
C TRP A 83 -13.15 6.23 19.35
N LEU A 84 -12.83 5.14 20.07
CA LEU A 84 -12.40 3.89 19.43
C LEU A 84 -13.47 3.39 18.46
N MET A 85 -14.74 3.32 18.87
CA MET A 85 -15.80 2.82 17.99
C MET A 85 -16.11 3.77 16.84
N ILE A 86 -16.30 5.06 17.11
CA ILE A 86 -16.60 6.07 16.08
C ILE A 86 -15.45 6.14 15.07
N GLY A 87 -14.21 6.28 15.57
CA GLY A 87 -13.03 6.34 14.71
C GLY A 87 -12.85 5.08 13.86
N THR A 88 -13.08 3.90 14.44
CA THR A 88 -12.96 2.62 13.71
C THR A 88 -14.01 2.50 12.60
N ILE A 89 -15.28 2.76 12.90
CA ILE A 89 -16.36 2.64 11.91
C ILE A 89 -16.15 3.65 10.78
N THR A 90 -15.89 4.91 11.12
CA THR A 90 -15.68 5.96 10.11
C THR A 90 -14.42 5.69 9.29
N ASN A 91 -13.34 5.22 9.92
CA ASN A 91 -12.10 4.89 9.22
C ASN A 91 -12.27 3.69 8.29
N ALA A 92 -12.98 2.64 8.70
CA ALA A 92 -13.28 1.49 7.85
C ALA A 92 -14.08 1.89 6.60
N VAL A 93 -15.06 2.78 6.75
CA VAL A 93 -15.83 3.33 5.63
C VAL A 93 -14.93 4.15 4.69
N VAL A 94 -14.11 5.04 5.24
CA VAL A 94 -13.20 5.86 4.43
C VAL A 94 -12.14 5.01 3.75
N LEU A 95 -11.61 3.97 4.41
CA LEU A 95 -10.69 3.02 3.80
C LEU A 95 -11.32 2.33 2.58
N PHE A 96 -12.56 1.85 2.75
CA PHE A 96 -13.30 1.26 1.63
C PHE A 96 -13.50 2.25 0.49
N LEU A 97 -13.95 3.47 0.77
CA LEU A 97 -14.11 4.51 -0.25
C LEU A 97 -12.79 4.81 -0.97
N MET A 98 -11.68 4.88 -0.24
CA MET A 98 -10.36 5.16 -0.80
C MET A 98 -9.94 4.11 -1.85
N PHE A 99 -10.22 2.82 -1.60
CA PHE A 99 -9.95 1.72 -2.53
C PHE A 99 -11.14 1.36 -3.44
N ALA A 100 -12.22 2.12 -3.40
CA ALA A 100 -13.40 1.98 -4.25
C ALA A 100 -13.62 3.23 -5.09
N ALA A 101 -12.55 3.83 -5.62
CA ALA A 101 -12.63 5.01 -6.46
C ALA A 101 -13.55 4.75 -7.67
N PRO A 102 -14.51 5.66 -7.97
CA PRO A 102 -15.40 5.50 -9.11
C PRO A 102 -14.61 5.48 -10.43
N PRO A 103 -14.90 4.57 -11.35
CA PRO A 103 -14.20 4.47 -12.63
C PRO A 103 -14.44 5.67 -13.56
N THR A 104 -15.48 6.47 -13.26
CA THR A 104 -15.82 7.69 -14.04
C THR A 104 -14.97 8.90 -13.67
N LEU A 105 -14.12 8.81 -12.65
CA LEU A 105 -13.23 9.89 -12.25
C LEU A 105 -11.90 9.77 -12.98
N ASP A 106 -11.49 10.85 -13.61
CA ASP A 106 -10.24 10.98 -14.34
C ASP A 106 -9.42 12.20 -13.90
N GLY A 107 -8.17 12.26 -14.30
CA GLY A 107 -7.31 13.42 -14.19
C GLY A 107 -7.42 14.16 -12.85
N LYS A 108 -7.88 15.42 -12.89
CA LYS A 108 -8.00 16.29 -11.70
C LYS A 108 -9.06 15.81 -10.71
N GLY A 109 -10.14 15.19 -11.20
CA GLY A 109 -11.21 14.64 -10.36
C GLY A 109 -10.69 13.50 -9.49
N LEU A 110 -9.90 12.60 -10.07
CA LEU A 110 -9.30 11.47 -9.38
C LEU A 110 -8.25 11.93 -8.35
N ILE A 111 -7.42 12.93 -8.69
CA ILE A 111 -6.46 13.53 -7.75
C ILE A 111 -7.17 14.15 -6.55
N ALA A 112 -8.25 14.90 -6.79
CA ALA A 112 -9.06 15.49 -5.72
C ALA A 112 -9.70 14.42 -4.83
N TYR A 113 -10.23 13.36 -5.43
CA TYR A 113 -10.78 12.21 -4.72
C TYR A 113 -9.74 11.53 -3.83
N ALA A 114 -8.54 11.25 -4.36
CA ALA A 114 -7.43 10.70 -3.62
C ALA A 114 -7.03 11.58 -2.43
N ALA A 115 -6.91 12.90 -2.64
CA ALA A 115 -6.57 13.85 -1.59
C ALA A 115 -7.60 13.87 -0.47
N VAL A 116 -8.88 13.97 -0.81
CA VAL A 116 -9.98 14.02 0.18
C VAL A 116 -10.07 12.70 0.95
N THR A 117 -10.08 11.56 0.27
CA THR A 117 -10.21 10.26 0.94
C THR A 117 -9.00 9.94 1.80
N TYR A 118 -7.79 10.28 1.36
CA TYR A 118 -6.58 10.02 2.14
C TYR A 118 -6.46 10.92 3.38
N ILE A 119 -6.80 12.21 3.27
CA ILE A 119 -6.83 13.12 4.43
C ILE A 119 -7.92 12.68 5.43
N LEU A 120 -9.12 12.35 4.95
CA LEU A 120 -10.20 11.83 5.81
C LEU A 120 -9.80 10.51 6.49
N TRP A 121 -9.07 9.65 5.77
CA TRP A 121 -8.53 8.42 6.35
C TRP A 121 -7.58 8.74 7.51
N GLY A 122 -6.65 9.69 7.35
CA GLY A 122 -5.75 10.14 8.41
C GLY A 122 -6.51 10.67 9.63
N VAL A 123 -7.48 11.56 9.42
CA VAL A 123 -8.32 12.13 10.50
C VAL A 123 -9.06 11.03 11.27
N THR A 124 -9.76 10.16 10.57
CA THR A 124 -10.55 9.09 11.19
C THR A 124 -9.67 8.02 11.85
N TYR A 125 -8.48 7.76 11.29
CA TYR A 125 -7.49 6.89 11.92
C TYR A 125 -6.98 7.45 13.24
N THR A 126 -6.64 8.74 13.29
CA THR A 126 -6.21 9.43 14.52
C THR A 126 -7.31 9.41 15.59
N MET A 127 -8.60 9.53 15.20
CA MET A 127 -9.73 9.44 16.14
C MET A 127 -9.77 8.10 16.89
N MET A 128 -9.23 7.03 16.33
CA MET A 128 -9.14 5.71 16.95
C MET A 128 -7.76 5.47 17.56
N ASP A 129 -6.68 5.82 16.86
CA ASP A 129 -5.32 5.47 17.27
C ASP A 129 -4.88 6.15 18.56
N ILE A 130 -5.17 7.45 18.71
CA ILE A 130 -4.84 8.22 19.93
C ILE A 130 -5.54 7.63 21.16
N PRO A 131 -6.86 7.41 21.18
CA PRO A 131 -7.53 6.75 22.31
C PRO A 131 -7.00 5.35 22.57
N TYR A 132 -6.66 4.57 21.53
CA TYR A 132 -6.19 3.21 21.66
C TYR A 132 -4.91 3.12 22.49
N TRP A 133 -3.91 3.93 22.18
CA TRP A 133 -2.66 3.96 22.96
C TRP A 133 -2.82 4.67 24.31
N SER A 134 -3.62 5.72 24.35
CA SER A 134 -3.86 6.51 25.56
C SER A 134 -4.67 5.77 26.62
N MET A 135 -5.40 4.72 26.27
CA MET A 135 -6.16 3.94 27.25
C MET A 135 -5.30 3.02 28.12
N ILE A 136 -4.05 2.70 27.73
CA ILE A 136 -3.18 1.78 28.49
C ILE A 136 -3.07 2.19 29.97
N PRO A 137 -2.74 3.44 30.33
CA PRO A 137 -2.68 3.86 31.73
C PRO A 137 -4.02 3.79 32.45
N ALA A 138 -5.14 3.91 31.74
CA ALA A 138 -6.48 3.97 32.34
C ALA A 138 -6.98 2.61 32.85
N PHE A 139 -6.41 1.48 32.39
CA PHE A 139 -6.81 0.16 32.85
C PHE A 139 -5.67 -0.70 33.42
N THR A 140 -4.42 -0.23 33.38
CA THR A 140 -3.25 -0.83 34.05
C THR A 140 -3.07 -0.25 35.44
N GLN A 141 -2.59 -1.05 36.38
CA GLN A 141 -2.45 -0.64 37.79
C GLN A 141 -1.01 -0.44 38.23
N SER A 142 -0.03 -0.97 37.51
CA SER A 142 1.40 -0.84 37.79
C SER A 142 2.22 -0.49 36.58
N GLY A 143 3.40 0.09 36.77
CA GLY A 143 4.35 0.38 35.70
C GLY A 143 4.73 -0.88 34.92
N LYS A 144 5.00 -1.99 35.60
CA LYS A 144 5.35 -3.28 34.99
C LYS A 144 4.22 -3.84 34.11
N GLU A 145 2.98 -3.68 34.55
CA GLU A 145 1.80 -4.11 33.80
C GLU A 145 1.60 -3.24 32.54
N ARG A 146 1.86 -1.92 32.67
CA ARG A 146 1.83 -0.95 31.58
C ARG A 146 2.88 -1.23 30.50
N GLU A 147 4.11 -1.51 30.93
CA GLU A 147 5.19 -1.90 30.01
C GLU A 147 4.87 -3.20 29.29
N GLY A 148 4.41 -4.23 30.01
CA GLY A 148 4.03 -5.52 29.42
C GLY A 148 2.90 -5.40 28.41
N LEU A 149 1.89 -4.56 28.69
CA LEU A 149 0.77 -4.34 27.78
C LEU A 149 1.16 -3.52 26.55
N SER A 150 2.02 -2.51 26.73
CA SER A 150 2.57 -1.73 25.62
C SER A 150 3.40 -2.61 24.69
N ALA A 151 4.24 -3.49 25.23
CA ALA A 151 5.03 -4.44 24.46
C ALA A 151 4.12 -5.43 23.70
N LEU A 152 3.09 -5.97 24.37
CA LEU A 152 2.10 -6.84 23.74
C LEU A 152 1.38 -6.13 22.58
N GLY A 153 0.89 -4.91 22.81
CA GLY A 153 0.21 -4.12 21.79
C GLY A 153 1.11 -3.90 20.57
N ARG A 154 2.36 -3.53 20.77
CA ARG A 154 3.31 -3.33 19.67
C ARG A 154 3.62 -4.62 18.91
N SER A 155 3.79 -5.74 19.63
CA SER A 155 4.01 -7.05 18.98
C SER A 155 2.81 -7.47 18.15
N CYS A 156 1.60 -7.32 18.68
CA CYS A 156 0.36 -7.63 17.95
C CYS A 156 0.14 -6.69 16.75
N ALA A 157 0.48 -5.41 16.89
CA ALA A 157 0.50 -4.45 15.79
C ALA A 157 1.43 -4.92 14.66
N GLY A 158 2.64 -5.35 15.00
CA GLY A 158 3.59 -5.94 14.05
C GLY A 158 3.04 -7.17 13.32
N VAL A 159 2.28 -8.03 14.02
CA VAL A 159 1.59 -9.17 13.40
C VAL A 159 0.54 -8.69 12.38
N GLY A 160 -0.27 -7.68 12.73
CA GLY A 160 -1.26 -7.09 11.81
C GLY A 160 -0.62 -6.54 10.55
N SER A 161 0.46 -5.76 10.72
CA SER A 161 1.24 -5.22 9.60
C SER A 161 1.81 -6.32 8.71
N ALA A 162 2.41 -7.36 9.30
CA ALA A 162 3.00 -8.48 8.56
C ALA A 162 1.94 -9.26 7.76
N LEU A 163 0.77 -9.53 8.36
CA LEU A 163 -0.33 -10.21 7.68
C LEU A 163 -0.75 -9.47 6.39
N VAL A 164 -0.95 -8.15 6.48
CA VAL A 164 -1.33 -7.35 5.30
C VAL A 164 -0.20 -7.31 4.29
N THR A 165 1.04 -7.07 4.70
CA THR A 165 2.18 -7.02 3.77
C THR A 165 2.34 -8.33 2.98
N VAL A 166 2.17 -9.47 3.65
CA VAL A 166 2.33 -10.79 3.02
C VAL A 166 1.14 -11.17 2.14
N LEU A 167 -0.09 -10.92 2.62
CA LEU A 167 -1.28 -11.49 1.99
C LEU A 167 -1.93 -10.58 0.94
N THR A 168 -1.69 -9.26 0.97
CA THR A 168 -2.46 -8.31 0.15
C THR A 168 -2.42 -8.66 -1.34
N VAL A 169 -1.25 -8.80 -1.92
CA VAL A 169 -1.14 -9.00 -3.38
C VAL A 169 -1.84 -10.27 -3.82
N MET A 170 -1.61 -11.40 -3.13
CA MET A 170 -2.28 -12.67 -3.46
C MET A 170 -3.79 -12.60 -3.23
N ALA A 171 -4.23 -12.00 -2.11
CA ALA A 171 -5.64 -11.88 -1.79
C ALA A 171 -6.37 -10.96 -2.79
N VAL A 172 -5.77 -9.82 -3.13
CA VAL A 172 -6.30 -8.88 -4.13
C VAL A 172 -6.45 -9.57 -5.48
N THR A 173 -5.43 -10.27 -5.95
CA THR A 173 -5.51 -11.01 -7.23
C THR A 173 -6.57 -12.10 -7.17
N ALA A 174 -6.61 -12.92 -6.12
CA ALA A 174 -7.58 -14.01 -5.99
C ALA A 174 -9.04 -13.50 -5.90
N ILE A 175 -9.28 -12.46 -5.08
CA ILE A 175 -10.61 -11.84 -4.92
C ILE A 175 -11.03 -11.17 -6.23
N GLY A 176 -10.12 -10.39 -6.82
CA GLY A 176 -10.36 -9.71 -8.08
C GLY A 176 -10.73 -10.69 -9.18
N THR A 177 -9.92 -11.71 -9.43
CA THR A 177 -10.21 -12.75 -10.42
C THR A 177 -11.55 -13.42 -10.17
N ALA A 178 -11.84 -13.81 -8.92
CA ALA A 178 -13.10 -14.49 -8.58
C ALA A 178 -14.35 -13.61 -8.79
N LEU A 179 -14.26 -12.32 -8.45
CA LEU A 179 -15.39 -11.39 -8.54
C LEU A 179 -15.53 -10.83 -9.95
N THR A 180 -14.43 -10.59 -10.64
CA THR A 180 -14.41 -10.16 -12.03
C THR A 180 -15.06 -11.22 -12.93
N ALA A 181 -14.75 -12.48 -12.74
CA ALA A 181 -15.38 -13.58 -13.47
C ALA A 181 -16.89 -13.73 -13.19
N LYS A 182 -17.37 -13.30 -12.02
CA LYS A 182 -18.79 -13.40 -11.62
C LYS A 182 -19.63 -12.16 -11.98
N SER A 183 -19.03 -10.98 -12.04
CA SER A 183 -19.75 -9.70 -12.14
C SER A 183 -19.76 -9.11 -13.54
N THR A 184 -19.44 -9.86 -14.60
CA THR A 184 -19.37 -9.32 -15.98
C THR A 184 -18.36 -8.17 -16.15
N SER A 185 -17.27 -8.19 -15.43
CA SER A 185 -16.16 -7.24 -15.60
C SER A 185 -15.29 -7.55 -16.83
N ASN A 186 -15.65 -8.53 -17.61
CA ASN A 186 -15.39 -8.51 -19.03
C ASN A 186 -16.20 -7.35 -19.58
N ILE A 187 -15.56 -6.23 -19.89
CA ILE A 187 -16.23 -5.13 -20.54
C ILE A 187 -16.59 -5.60 -21.94
N THR A 188 -17.83 -6.05 -22.08
CA THR A 188 -18.37 -6.45 -23.38
C THR A 188 -19.01 -5.21 -23.97
N LYS A 189 -18.42 -4.66 -25.03
CA LYS A 189 -19.02 -3.60 -25.82
C LYS A 189 -19.54 -4.20 -27.13
N GLN A 190 -20.80 -3.97 -27.43
CA GLN A 190 -21.39 -4.26 -28.74
C GLN A 190 -21.13 -3.08 -29.64
N PHE A 191 -20.39 -3.32 -30.71
CA PHE A 191 -20.17 -2.35 -31.78
C PHE A 191 -21.22 -2.57 -32.85
N SER A 192 -22.07 -1.56 -33.10
CA SER A 192 -23.00 -1.57 -34.23
C SER A 192 -22.26 -1.10 -35.47
N THR A 193 -22.57 -1.69 -36.64
CA THR A 193 -22.01 -1.26 -37.92
C THR A 193 -22.36 0.16 -38.31
N ALA A 194 -23.32 0.81 -37.65
CA ALA A 194 -23.62 2.21 -37.81
C ALA A 194 -22.58 3.15 -37.20
N ASP A 195 -21.92 2.69 -36.09
CA ASP A 195 -21.00 3.49 -35.28
C ASP A 195 -19.53 3.05 -35.42
N THR A 196 -19.28 1.94 -36.14
CA THR A 196 -17.94 1.35 -36.30
C THR A 196 -17.64 1.03 -37.75
N LYS A 197 -16.49 1.46 -38.24
CA LYS A 197 -15.96 1.02 -39.54
C LYS A 197 -15.02 -0.14 -39.30
N ILE A 198 -15.17 -1.23 -40.04
CA ILE A 198 -14.18 -2.31 -40.04
C ILE A 198 -13.32 -2.11 -41.28
N ASN A 199 -12.11 -1.63 -41.05
CA ASN A 199 -11.09 -1.53 -42.09
C ASN A 199 -10.22 -2.77 -42.05
N THR A 200 -9.91 -3.32 -43.20
CA THR A 200 -9.13 -4.53 -43.31
C THR A 200 -7.78 -4.23 -43.93
N TYR A 201 -6.74 -4.64 -43.28
CA TYR A 201 -5.38 -4.55 -43.74
C TYR A 201 -4.76 -5.93 -43.78
N VAL A 202 -4.06 -6.27 -44.86
CA VAL A 202 -3.21 -7.46 -44.90
C VAL A 202 -1.83 -7.06 -44.38
N ILE A 203 -1.37 -7.74 -43.38
CA ILE A 203 -0.05 -7.49 -42.77
C ILE A 203 0.82 -8.73 -42.96
N GLU A 204 2.02 -8.53 -43.50
CA GLU A 204 3.04 -9.57 -43.52
C GLU A 204 3.71 -9.64 -42.16
N LEU A 205 3.75 -10.86 -41.59
CA LEU A 205 4.47 -11.11 -40.35
C LEU A 205 5.90 -11.58 -40.68
N ASP A 206 6.87 -11.13 -39.87
CA ASP A 206 8.22 -11.66 -39.92
C ASP A 206 8.29 -13.08 -39.29
N LYS A 207 9.49 -13.68 -39.30
CA LYS A 207 9.70 -15.04 -38.73
C LYS A 207 9.41 -15.13 -37.23
N ASP A 208 9.36 -13.99 -36.55
CA ASP A 208 9.12 -13.86 -35.11
C ASP A 208 7.66 -13.43 -34.83
N GLY A 209 6.81 -13.36 -35.86
CA GLY A 209 5.41 -13.00 -35.76
C GLY A 209 5.12 -11.49 -35.61
N ASN A 210 6.10 -10.61 -35.92
CA ASN A 210 5.91 -9.17 -35.88
C ASN A 210 5.49 -8.64 -37.25
N PRO A 211 4.62 -7.61 -37.33
CA PRO A 211 4.21 -7.02 -38.59
C PRO A 211 5.40 -6.31 -39.26
N THR A 212 5.65 -6.65 -40.54
CA THR A 212 6.77 -6.11 -41.33
C THR A 212 6.39 -4.88 -42.14
N SER A 213 5.14 -4.81 -42.64
CA SER A 213 4.62 -3.68 -43.36
C SER A 213 3.08 -3.71 -43.40
N ASN A 214 2.45 -2.54 -43.40
CA ASN A 214 1.02 -2.42 -43.63
C ASN A 214 0.77 -2.50 -45.15
N VAL A 215 -0.08 -3.43 -45.57
CA VAL A 215 -0.52 -3.55 -46.95
C VAL A 215 -1.99 -3.12 -47.02
N THR A 216 -2.31 -2.13 -47.83
CA THR A 216 -3.65 -1.53 -47.92
C THR A 216 -4.63 -2.34 -48.74
N GLU A 217 -4.19 -3.36 -49.47
CA GLU A 217 -5.02 -4.20 -50.29
C GLU A 217 -5.01 -5.64 -49.87
N PHE A 218 -6.17 -6.26 -49.83
CA PHE A 218 -6.35 -7.68 -49.55
C PHE A 218 -5.83 -8.55 -50.70
N ALA A 219 -4.87 -9.43 -50.38
CA ALA A 219 -4.40 -10.45 -51.33
C ALA A 219 -4.94 -11.82 -50.91
N ALA A 220 -5.69 -12.47 -51.77
CA ALA A 220 -6.41 -13.71 -51.52
C ALA A 220 -5.50 -14.93 -51.16
N ASP A 221 -4.21 -14.81 -51.38
CA ASP A 221 -3.19 -15.83 -51.17
C ASP A 221 -2.44 -15.69 -49.83
N LYS A 222 -2.75 -14.67 -49.04
CA LYS A 222 -2.08 -14.44 -47.74
C LYS A 222 -2.89 -15.03 -46.56
N GLN A 223 -2.19 -15.60 -45.60
CA GLN A 223 -2.81 -16.37 -44.51
C GLN A 223 -3.31 -15.52 -43.35
N ASP A 224 -2.69 -14.36 -43.07
CA ASP A 224 -3.00 -13.55 -41.91
C ASP A 224 -3.55 -12.17 -42.31
N VAL A 225 -4.69 -11.83 -41.74
CA VAL A 225 -5.40 -10.59 -41.97
C VAL A 225 -5.56 -9.83 -40.66
N SER A 226 -5.28 -8.54 -40.67
CA SER A 226 -5.65 -7.67 -39.55
C SER A 226 -7.05 -7.08 -39.77
N VAL A 227 -7.86 -7.15 -38.74
CA VAL A 227 -9.15 -6.48 -38.69
C VAL A 227 -9.04 -5.30 -37.77
N THR A 228 -9.20 -4.08 -38.29
CA THR A 228 -9.19 -2.86 -37.48
C THR A 228 -10.63 -2.44 -37.21
N ILE A 229 -11.00 -2.35 -35.93
CA ILE A 229 -12.28 -1.82 -35.50
C ILE A 229 -12.06 -0.36 -35.18
N VAL A 230 -12.67 0.53 -35.97
CA VAL A 230 -12.60 1.98 -35.77
C VAL A 230 -13.91 2.47 -35.16
N GLY A 231 -13.84 3.22 -34.09
CA GLY A 231 -15.01 3.82 -33.46
C GLY A 231 -14.67 5.18 -32.84
N SER A 232 -15.68 5.87 -32.32
CA SER A 232 -15.43 7.12 -31.58
C SER A 232 -14.58 6.89 -30.33
N GLU A 233 -13.78 7.88 -29.94
CA GLU A 233 -12.96 7.82 -28.73
C GLU A 233 -13.79 7.41 -27.51
N LYS A 234 -15.03 7.88 -27.39
CA LYS A 234 -15.98 7.51 -26.35
C LYS A 234 -16.35 6.02 -26.35
N ALA A 235 -16.36 5.37 -27.49
CA ALA A 235 -16.66 3.93 -27.61
C ALA A 235 -15.54 3.07 -27.00
N PHE A 236 -14.32 3.58 -26.94
CA PHE A 236 -13.14 2.89 -26.43
C PHE A 236 -12.65 3.43 -25.08
N GLU A 237 -13.36 4.37 -24.44
CA GLU A 237 -12.93 5.03 -23.20
C GLU A 237 -12.57 4.03 -22.08
N ASP A 238 -13.39 2.99 -21.88
CA ASP A 238 -13.10 1.95 -20.88
C ASP A 238 -11.92 1.06 -21.28
N VAL A 239 -11.65 0.91 -22.57
CA VAL A 239 -10.52 0.13 -23.09
C VAL A 239 -9.21 0.87 -22.85
N TYR A 240 -9.18 2.19 -23.03
CA TYR A 240 -8.00 3.01 -22.70
C TYR A 240 -7.70 3.02 -21.22
N LEU A 241 -8.73 3.07 -20.37
CA LEU A 241 -8.58 3.18 -18.92
C LEU A 241 -7.90 1.94 -18.30
N PHE A 242 -8.18 0.75 -18.85
CA PHE A 242 -7.75 -0.53 -18.28
C PHE A 242 -6.75 -1.30 -19.16
N ASN A 243 -6.23 -0.67 -20.19
CA ASN A 243 -5.26 -1.28 -21.08
C ASN A 243 -3.87 -1.36 -20.40
N ASP A 244 -3.35 -2.56 -20.23
CA ASP A 244 -1.98 -2.83 -19.80
C ASP A 244 -1.34 -3.94 -20.67
N SER A 245 -0.03 -4.18 -20.47
CA SER A 245 0.72 -5.19 -21.22
C SER A 245 0.22 -6.63 -21.04
N ASN A 246 -0.63 -6.89 -20.06
CA ASN A 246 -1.19 -8.21 -19.74
C ASN A 246 -2.69 -8.30 -20.07
N THR A 247 -3.29 -7.22 -20.57
CA THR A 247 -4.70 -7.21 -20.96
C THR A 247 -4.90 -8.10 -22.18
N LYS A 248 -5.86 -9.03 -22.08
CA LYS A 248 -6.27 -9.89 -23.18
C LYS A 248 -7.57 -9.39 -23.75
N TYR A 249 -7.64 -9.39 -25.05
CA TYR A 249 -8.82 -8.98 -25.80
C TYR A 249 -9.36 -10.18 -26.57
N GLU A 250 -10.66 -10.36 -26.50
CA GLU A 250 -11.39 -11.34 -27.29
C GLU A 250 -12.39 -10.58 -28.16
N PHE A 251 -12.28 -10.74 -29.46
CA PHE A 251 -13.19 -10.16 -30.44
C PHE A 251 -14.07 -11.26 -31.03
N THR A 252 -15.38 -11.08 -30.95
CA THR A 252 -16.34 -12.00 -31.53
C THR A 252 -17.19 -11.28 -32.55
N ALA A 253 -17.17 -11.73 -33.79
CA ALA A 253 -18.02 -11.21 -34.86
C ALA A 253 -18.56 -12.34 -35.75
N ASN A 254 -19.88 -12.33 -36.02
CA ASN A 254 -20.56 -13.32 -36.85
C ASN A 254 -20.23 -14.79 -36.46
N GLY A 255 -20.08 -15.07 -35.16
CA GLY A 255 -19.80 -16.40 -34.65
C GLY A 255 -18.32 -16.82 -34.69
N ILE A 256 -17.44 -15.91 -35.13
CA ILE A 256 -15.99 -16.10 -35.10
C ILE A 256 -15.42 -15.35 -33.91
N THR A 257 -14.62 -16.05 -33.11
CA THR A 257 -13.91 -15.47 -31.96
C THR A 257 -12.42 -15.44 -32.26
N ALA A 258 -11.80 -14.27 -32.13
CA ALA A 258 -10.37 -14.07 -32.23
C ALA A 258 -9.82 -13.53 -30.92
N GLU A 259 -8.78 -14.18 -30.39
CA GLU A 259 -8.02 -13.69 -29.23
C GLU A 259 -6.80 -12.93 -29.74
N SER A 260 -6.56 -11.75 -29.17
CA SER A 260 -5.33 -11.00 -29.42
C SER A 260 -4.65 -10.65 -28.10
N SER A 261 -3.37 -10.98 -28.00
CA SER A 261 -2.49 -10.49 -26.94
C SER A 261 -1.80 -9.16 -27.29
N LYS A 262 -1.91 -8.73 -28.55
CA LYS A 262 -1.38 -7.46 -29.06
C LYS A 262 -2.51 -6.67 -29.67
N VAL A 263 -2.96 -5.63 -28.97
CA VAL A 263 -3.91 -4.66 -29.49
C VAL A 263 -3.16 -3.35 -29.63
N GLU A 264 -3.02 -2.88 -30.83
CA GLU A 264 -2.47 -1.56 -31.13
C GLU A 264 -3.63 -0.57 -31.30
N PHE A 265 -3.61 0.48 -30.49
CA PHE A 265 -4.51 1.60 -30.67
C PHE A 265 -3.93 2.49 -31.76
N VAL A 266 -4.51 2.42 -32.94
CA VAL A 266 -4.14 3.33 -34.04
C VAL A 266 -5.00 4.59 -33.90
N LYS A 267 -4.37 5.67 -33.43
CA LYS A 267 -4.98 7.00 -33.49
C LYS A 267 -4.77 7.53 -34.89
N ASP A 268 -5.85 7.59 -35.68
CA ASP A 268 -5.79 8.06 -37.04
C ASP A 268 -5.78 9.60 -37.03
N SER A 269 -4.59 10.19 -37.05
CA SER A 269 -4.26 11.63 -37.11
C SER A 269 -4.68 12.51 -35.91
N GLU A 270 -3.92 13.61 -35.69
CA GLU A 270 -4.17 14.61 -34.64
C GLU A 270 -5.50 15.37 -34.73
N THR A 271 -6.33 15.05 -35.73
CA THR A 271 -7.57 15.80 -36.06
C THR A 271 -8.86 14.96 -36.06
N SER A 272 -8.79 13.63 -35.83
CA SER A 272 -9.99 12.78 -35.76
C SER A 272 -10.17 12.18 -34.38
N ASP A 273 -11.38 12.25 -33.84
CA ASP A 273 -11.81 11.59 -32.60
C ASP A 273 -12.02 10.06 -32.78
N GLU A 274 -11.41 9.47 -33.80
CA GLU A 274 -11.51 8.06 -34.12
C GLU A 274 -10.34 7.29 -33.50
N ALA A 275 -10.64 6.23 -32.76
CA ALA A 275 -9.68 5.28 -32.23
C ALA A 275 -9.95 3.88 -32.82
N GLY A 276 -8.92 3.08 -33.02
CA GLY A 276 -9.03 1.76 -33.59
C GLY A 276 -8.41 0.66 -32.77
N LEU A 277 -9.04 -0.51 -32.75
CA LEU A 277 -8.51 -1.76 -32.23
C LEU A 277 -8.15 -2.68 -33.39
N VAL A 278 -6.92 -3.18 -33.42
CA VAL A 278 -6.42 -4.07 -34.46
C VAL A 278 -6.40 -5.49 -33.95
N PHE A 279 -7.12 -6.38 -34.63
CA PHE A 279 -7.11 -7.82 -34.37
C PHE A 279 -6.50 -8.57 -35.53
N TYR A 280 -5.76 -9.64 -35.23
CA TYR A 280 -5.20 -10.52 -36.25
C TYR A 280 -6.06 -11.78 -36.32
N VAL A 281 -6.62 -12.03 -37.49
CA VAL A 281 -7.43 -13.22 -37.78
C VAL A 281 -6.88 -13.92 -39.04
N ASP A 282 -7.09 -15.23 -39.14
CA ASP A 282 -6.77 -15.93 -40.37
C ASP A 282 -7.73 -15.57 -41.49
N HIS A 283 -7.37 -15.95 -42.70
CA HIS A 283 -8.14 -15.62 -43.88
C HIS A 283 -9.55 -16.24 -43.87
N GLU A 284 -9.71 -17.47 -43.37
CA GLU A 284 -11.00 -18.16 -43.27
C GLU A 284 -11.93 -17.44 -42.28
N ALA A 285 -11.39 -17.01 -41.13
CA ALA A 285 -12.13 -16.22 -40.15
C ALA A 285 -12.55 -14.86 -40.73
N TYR A 286 -11.66 -14.19 -41.48
CA TYR A 286 -11.97 -12.93 -42.14
C TYR A 286 -13.12 -13.06 -43.14
N GLU A 287 -13.11 -14.07 -44.01
CA GLU A 287 -14.20 -14.30 -44.97
C GLU A 287 -15.53 -14.55 -44.28
N LYS A 288 -15.55 -15.30 -43.17
CA LYS A 288 -16.75 -15.54 -42.36
C LYS A 288 -17.27 -14.26 -41.69
N ILE A 289 -16.35 -13.42 -41.17
CA ILE A 289 -16.70 -12.14 -40.54
C ILE A 289 -17.34 -11.20 -41.54
N THR A 290 -16.79 -11.12 -42.76
CA THR A 290 -17.22 -10.19 -43.81
C THR A 290 -18.32 -10.71 -44.73
N ALA A 291 -18.70 -11.97 -44.64
CA ALA A 291 -19.75 -12.58 -45.46
C ALA A 291 -21.16 -11.96 -45.30
N SER A 292 -21.39 -11.23 -44.21
CA SER A 292 -22.66 -10.55 -43.93
C SER A 292 -22.54 -9.04 -44.13
N SER A 293 -23.58 -8.40 -44.69
CA SER A 293 -23.64 -6.94 -44.82
C SER A 293 -23.82 -6.20 -43.47
N THR A 294 -24.13 -6.94 -42.41
CA THR A 294 -24.28 -6.43 -41.06
C THR A 294 -23.38 -7.24 -40.12
N ILE A 295 -22.36 -6.59 -39.60
CA ILE A 295 -21.44 -7.21 -38.65
C ILE A 295 -21.83 -6.76 -37.24
N LYS A 296 -22.20 -7.72 -36.38
CA LYS A 296 -22.29 -7.50 -34.94
C LYS A 296 -20.98 -7.94 -34.36
N ALA A 297 -20.21 -7.01 -33.82
CA ALA A 297 -18.95 -7.29 -33.17
C ALA A 297 -19.06 -7.06 -31.66
N GLU A 298 -18.53 -7.98 -30.91
CA GLU A 298 -18.48 -7.94 -29.46
C GLU A 298 -17.02 -8.00 -29.02
N LEU A 299 -16.58 -7.03 -28.24
CA LEU A 299 -15.23 -6.97 -27.69
C LEU A 299 -15.28 -7.28 -26.20
N THR A 300 -14.60 -8.33 -25.82
CA THR A 300 -14.41 -8.69 -24.40
C THR A 300 -12.97 -8.40 -24.00
N MET A 301 -12.81 -7.61 -22.95
CA MET A 301 -11.51 -7.23 -22.43
C MET A 301 -11.29 -7.82 -21.05
N ASN A 302 -10.20 -8.58 -20.88
CA ASN A 302 -9.74 -9.07 -19.59
C ASN A 302 -8.55 -8.23 -19.12
N SER A 303 -8.81 -7.22 -18.31
CA SER A 303 -7.79 -6.33 -17.78
C SER A 303 -7.29 -6.78 -16.42
N THR A 304 -5.97 -6.90 -16.26
CA THR A 304 -5.35 -7.15 -14.95
C THR A 304 -5.52 -5.96 -14.02
N LEU A 305 -5.57 -4.73 -14.55
CA LEU A 305 -5.82 -3.53 -13.76
C LEU A 305 -7.23 -3.55 -13.15
N GLU A 306 -8.24 -4.00 -13.91
CA GLU A 306 -9.60 -4.14 -13.39
C GLU A 306 -9.69 -5.23 -12.32
N VAL A 307 -9.00 -6.35 -12.51
CA VAL A 307 -8.88 -7.41 -11.48
C VAL A 307 -8.28 -6.85 -10.20
N GLU A 308 -7.19 -6.10 -10.30
CA GLU A 308 -6.56 -5.50 -9.13
C GLU A 308 -7.45 -4.42 -8.50
N ARG A 309 -8.10 -3.56 -9.28
CA ARG A 309 -9.03 -2.54 -8.80
C ARG A 309 -10.18 -3.14 -8.00
N VAL A 310 -10.85 -4.14 -8.56
CA VAL A 310 -11.94 -4.88 -7.90
C VAL A 310 -11.41 -5.61 -6.67
N GLY A 311 -10.24 -6.23 -6.78
CA GLY A 311 -9.59 -6.93 -5.69
C GLY A 311 -9.29 -6.01 -4.50
N PHE A 312 -8.69 -4.84 -4.71
CA PHE A 312 -8.43 -3.86 -3.64
C PHE A 312 -9.71 -3.35 -3.00
N LYS A 313 -10.75 -3.06 -3.80
CA LYS A 313 -12.06 -2.64 -3.28
C LYS A 313 -12.62 -3.63 -2.28
N TYR A 314 -12.70 -4.90 -2.62
CA TYR A 314 -13.30 -5.90 -1.73
C TYR A 314 -12.34 -6.38 -0.63
N PHE A 315 -11.04 -6.38 -0.89
CA PHE A 315 -10.05 -6.64 0.15
C PHE A 315 -10.06 -5.56 1.24
N SER A 316 -10.14 -4.28 0.87
CA SER A 316 -10.27 -3.19 1.84
C SER A 316 -11.56 -3.28 2.67
N LEU A 317 -12.67 -3.76 2.07
CA LEU A 317 -13.91 -4.04 2.79
C LEU A 317 -13.72 -5.13 3.83
N ILE A 318 -13.08 -6.25 3.47
CA ILE A 318 -12.79 -7.36 4.40
C ILE A 318 -11.92 -6.88 5.56
N ILE A 319 -10.83 -6.16 5.27
CA ILE A 319 -9.95 -5.59 6.29
C ILE A 319 -10.71 -4.62 7.19
N GLY A 320 -11.58 -3.77 6.62
CA GLY A 320 -12.42 -2.85 7.38
C GLY A 320 -13.39 -3.56 8.32
N ILE A 321 -14.03 -4.64 7.88
CA ILE A 321 -14.90 -5.47 8.71
C ILE A 321 -14.14 -6.14 9.86
N LEU A 322 -12.99 -6.75 9.56
CA LEU A 322 -12.12 -7.36 10.58
C LEU A 322 -11.67 -6.32 11.61
N PHE A 323 -11.31 -5.13 11.16
CA PHE A 323 -10.94 -4.03 12.04
C PHE A 323 -12.06 -3.64 13.00
N ILE A 324 -13.30 -3.47 12.49
CA ILE A 324 -14.47 -3.17 13.32
C ILE A 324 -14.69 -4.29 14.36
N VAL A 325 -14.64 -5.55 13.95
CA VAL A 325 -14.83 -6.69 14.85
C VAL A 325 -13.74 -6.72 15.94
N PHE A 326 -12.48 -6.53 15.59
CA PHE A 326 -11.37 -6.59 16.54
C PHE A 326 -11.41 -5.45 17.56
N ILE A 327 -11.72 -4.23 17.13
CA ILE A 327 -11.86 -3.10 18.05
C ILE A 327 -13.14 -3.23 18.88
N ALA A 328 -14.23 -3.79 18.34
CA ALA A 328 -15.43 -4.08 19.13
C ALA A 328 -15.11 -5.08 20.26
N ILE A 329 -14.34 -6.14 20.01
CA ILE A 329 -13.86 -7.07 21.05
C ILE A 329 -13.06 -6.32 22.12
N THR A 330 -12.18 -5.42 21.71
CA THR A 330 -11.42 -4.57 22.63
C THR A 330 -12.34 -3.74 23.51
N CYS A 331 -13.29 -3.03 22.91
CA CYS A 331 -14.23 -2.17 23.63
C CYS A 331 -15.18 -2.93 24.58
N LEU A 332 -15.56 -4.16 24.23
CA LEU A 332 -16.45 -4.99 25.04
C LEU A 332 -15.73 -5.63 26.24
N CYS A 333 -14.49 -6.06 26.04
CA CYS A 333 -13.74 -6.81 27.05
C CYS A 333 -12.97 -5.92 28.02
N ILE A 334 -12.55 -4.71 27.62
CA ILE A 334 -11.74 -3.81 28.44
C ILE A 334 -12.63 -2.77 29.08
N LYS A 335 -12.52 -2.61 30.40
CA LYS A 335 -13.20 -1.56 31.17
C LYS A 335 -12.18 -0.56 31.70
N GLU A 336 -12.41 0.71 31.49
CA GLU A 336 -11.61 1.79 32.06
C GLU A 336 -11.76 1.77 33.58
N LYS A 337 -10.63 1.63 34.31
CA LYS A 337 -10.61 1.51 35.79
C LYS A 337 -10.25 2.84 36.48
N SER A 338 -9.68 3.80 35.75
CA SER A 338 -9.33 5.12 36.29
C SER A 338 -9.39 6.19 35.19
N SER A 339 -9.80 7.39 35.57
CA SER A 339 -9.66 8.59 34.73
C SER A 339 -8.28 9.21 35.01
N VAL A 340 -7.28 8.84 34.25
CA VAL A 340 -5.96 9.51 34.32
C VAL A 340 -6.02 10.74 33.41
N ASP A 341 -5.81 11.92 33.95
CA ASP A 341 -5.60 13.12 33.15
C ASP A 341 -4.21 13.02 32.51
N MET A 342 -4.20 12.75 31.21
CA MET A 342 -2.96 12.76 30.42
C MET A 342 -2.77 14.15 29.84
N GLU A 343 -1.72 14.83 30.23
CA GLU A 343 -1.24 16.01 29.53
C GLU A 343 -0.71 15.59 28.17
N THR A 344 -1.40 16.00 27.11
CA THR A 344 -0.89 15.89 25.74
C THR A 344 -0.09 17.15 25.43
N PRO A 345 1.23 17.01 25.22
CA PRO A 345 2.07 18.16 24.92
C PRO A 345 1.65 18.78 23.57
N SER A 346 1.60 20.10 23.52
CA SER A 346 1.40 20.80 22.24
C SER A 346 2.61 20.61 21.32
N VAL A 347 2.41 20.70 20.00
CA VAL A 347 3.50 20.60 19.01
C VAL A 347 4.64 21.59 19.36
N LYS A 348 4.32 22.81 19.80
CA LYS A 348 5.32 23.80 20.23
C LYS A 348 6.13 23.31 21.43
N GLN A 349 5.49 22.66 22.41
CA GLN A 349 6.18 22.08 23.56
C GLN A 349 7.09 20.92 23.16
N MET A 350 6.64 20.08 22.22
CA MET A 350 7.45 18.96 21.68
C MET A 350 8.72 19.49 21.01
N PHE A 351 8.61 20.46 20.12
CA PHE A 351 9.78 21.07 19.48
C PHE A 351 10.72 21.76 20.48
N LYS A 352 10.16 22.50 21.45
CA LYS A 352 10.98 23.18 22.48
C LYS A 352 11.76 22.18 23.35
N ALA A 353 11.14 21.07 23.73
CA ALA A 353 11.82 20.02 24.52
C ALA A 353 12.92 19.34 23.69
N LEU A 354 12.66 19.07 22.40
CA LEU A 354 13.64 18.49 21.50
C LEU A 354 14.85 19.41 21.28
N LEU A 355 14.61 20.70 20.98
CA LEU A 355 15.67 21.70 20.78
C LEU A 355 16.52 21.92 22.04
N GLY A 356 15.96 21.69 23.22
CA GLY A 356 16.68 21.75 24.51
C GLY A 356 17.51 20.49 24.81
N ASN A 357 17.33 19.42 24.03
CA ASN A 357 18.01 18.12 24.23
C ASN A 357 18.72 17.68 22.94
N ASP A 358 20.00 17.99 22.84
CA ASP A 358 20.82 17.71 21.65
C ASP A 358 20.94 16.21 21.33
N GLN A 359 20.97 15.35 22.34
CA GLN A 359 20.98 13.90 22.16
C GLN A 359 19.65 13.40 21.59
N ALA A 360 18.52 13.90 22.12
CA ALA A 360 17.21 13.57 21.59
C ALA A 360 17.06 14.04 20.14
N MET A 361 17.58 15.22 19.80
CA MET A 361 17.58 15.73 18.42
C MET A 361 18.35 14.79 17.48
N THR A 362 19.56 14.36 17.88
CA THR A 362 20.38 13.46 17.08
C THR A 362 19.67 12.12 16.84
N ILE A 363 19.04 11.55 17.87
CA ILE A 363 18.32 10.29 17.72
C ILE A 363 17.06 10.46 16.88
N VAL A 364 16.34 11.57 17.00
CA VAL A 364 15.16 11.88 16.18
C VAL A 364 15.53 11.97 14.69
N ILE A 365 16.63 12.67 14.37
CA ILE A 365 17.13 12.73 12.97
C ILE A 365 17.49 11.33 12.48
N THR A 366 18.17 10.52 13.31
CA THR A 366 18.52 9.12 12.98
C THR A 366 17.25 8.31 12.69
N ILE A 367 16.20 8.46 13.50
CA ILE A 367 14.91 7.79 13.31
C ILE A 367 14.25 8.24 11.99
N VAL A 368 14.28 9.53 11.65
CA VAL A 368 13.76 10.05 10.38
C VAL A 368 14.48 9.40 9.20
N LEU A 369 15.81 9.45 9.18
CA LEU A 369 16.61 8.89 8.08
C LEU A 369 16.41 7.39 7.92
N PHE A 370 16.45 6.65 9.01
CA PHE A 370 16.25 5.20 9.02
C PHE A 370 14.85 4.81 8.53
N ASN A 371 13.80 5.45 9.07
CA ASN A 371 12.44 5.14 8.66
C ASN A 371 12.16 5.58 7.22
N THR A 372 12.71 6.72 6.78
CA THR A 372 12.60 7.16 5.39
C THR A 372 13.19 6.12 4.45
N ALA A 373 14.40 5.62 4.72
CA ALA A 373 15.03 4.57 3.92
C ALA A 373 14.19 3.28 3.89
N THR A 374 13.66 2.86 5.04
CA THR A 374 12.81 1.67 5.15
C THR A 374 11.51 1.83 4.37
N TYR A 375 10.85 2.98 4.46
CA TYR A 375 9.60 3.24 3.75
C TYR A 375 9.81 3.42 2.24
N ILE A 376 10.93 4.02 1.79
CA ILE A 376 11.28 4.06 0.35
C ILE A 376 11.42 2.63 -0.17
N THR A 377 12.15 1.77 0.54
CA THR A 377 12.30 0.36 0.18
C THR A 377 10.96 -0.33 0.07
N SER A 378 10.09 -0.18 1.07
CA SER A 378 8.76 -0.81 1.09
C SER A 378 7.87 -0.32 -0.07
N ASN A 379 7.88 0.98 -0.36
CA ASN A 379 7.09 1.55 -1.46
C ASN A 379 7.58 1.12 -2.85
N LEU A 380 8.89 0.94 -3.03
CA LEU A 380 9.46 0.57 -4.33
C LEU A 380 9.55 -0.95 -4.53
N LEU A 381 9.43 -1.76 -3.48
CA LEU A 381 9.61 -3.20 -3.55
C LEU A 381 8.62 -3.88 -4.50
N ILE A 382 7.35 -3.45 -4.51
CA ILE A 382 6.34 -4.02 -5.41
C ILE A 382 6.69 -3.77 -6.88
N TYR A 383 7.21 -2.59 -7.20
CA TYR A 383 7.64 -2.22 -8.55
C TYR A 383 8.86 -3.02 -8.99
N PHE A 384 9.81 -3.28 -8.08
CA PHE A 384 10.95 -4.14 -8.34
C PHE A 384 10.51 -5.55 -8.76
N PHE A 385 9.58 -6.16 -8.03
CA PHE A 385 9.07 -7.49 -8.37
C PHE A 385 8.23 -7.51 -9.64
N LYS A 386 7.43 -6.46 -9.89
CA LYS A 386 6.53 -6.37 -11.04
C LYS A 386 7.29 -6.10 -12.34
N TYR A 387 8.29 -5.22 -12.32
CA TYR A 387 8.93 -4.70 -13.53
C TYR A 387 10.36 -5.19 -13.74
N ASP A 388 11.19 -5.30 -12.70
CA ASP A 388 12.60 -5.73 -12.84
C ASP A 388 12.74 -7.25 -12.76
N LEU A 389 12.24 -7.88 -11.69
CA LEU A 389 12.26 -9.34 -11.59
C LEU A 389 11.29 -9.98 -12.59
N ALA A 390 10.16 -9.34 -12.84
CA ALA A 390 9.11 -9.68 -13.80
C ALA A 390 8.77 -11.20 -13.88
N GLY A 391 7.88 -11.57 -14.80
CA GLY A 391 7.50 -12.96 -15.03
C GLY A 391 6.07 -13.26 -14.60
N SER A 392 5.53 -14.39 -15.08
CA SER A 392 4.13 -14.80 -14.88
C SER A 392 3.72 -15.01 -13.42
N ASN A 393 4.68 -15.18 -12.50
CA ASN A 393 4.43 -15.40 -11.07
C ASN A 393 5.08 -14.33 -10.17
N TRP A 394 5.13 -13.05 -10.62
CA TRP A 394 5.72 -11.99 -9.81
C TRP A 394 5.02 -11.80 -8.46
N GLN A 395 3.69 -11.99 -8.37
CA GLN A 395 2.92 -11.90 -7.13
C GLN A 395 3.34 -12.97 -6.11
N GLY A 396 3.53 -14.21 -6.58
CA GLY A 396 4.02 -15.31 -5.74
C GLY A 396 5.45 -15.03 -5.23
N ASN A 397 6.32 -14.54 -6.09
CA ASN A 397 7.70 -14.17 -5.73
C ASN A 397 7.73 -13.00 -4.74
N TYR A 398 6.90 -11.97 -4.94
CA TYR A 398 6.74 -10.85 -4.01
C TYR A 398 6.27 -11.32 -2.63
N THR A 399 5.24 -12.18 -2.59
CA THR A 399 4.70 -12.73 -1.35
C THR A 399 5.72 -13.59 -0.62
N LEU A 400 6.43 -14.46 -1.35
CA LEU A 400 7.48 -15.32 -0.81
C LEU A 400 8.61 -14.49 -0.19
N PHE A 401 9.06 -13.44 -0.90
CA PHE A 401 10.10 -12.54 -0.39
C PHE A 401 9.62 -11.78 0.85
N ASN A 402 8.41 -11.21 0.84
CA ASN A 402 7.88 -10.48 2.00
C ASN A 402 7.67 -11.38 3.23
N THR A 403 7.26 -12.63 3.02
CA THR A 403 7.16 -13.63 4.11
C THR A 403 8.52 -13.88 4.74
N PHE A 404 9.53 -14.12 3.92
CA PHE A 404 10.91 -14.27 4.37
C PHE A 404 11.41 -13.01 5.07
N ALA A 405 11.21 -11.83 4.47
CA ALA A 405 11.62 -10.52 5.00
C ALA A 405 11.01 -10.23 6.38
N GLY A 406 9.70 -10.46 6.52
CA GLY A 406 8.99 -10.29 7.79
C GLY A 406 9.48 -11.26 8.87
N ALA A 407 9.68 -12.53 8.50
CA ALA A 407 10.23 -13.53 9.41
C ALA A 407 11.65 -13.14 9.89
N MET A 408 12.51 -12.71 8.98
CA MET A 408 13.88 -12.27 9.31
C MET A 408 13.89 -11.05 10.21
N GLN A 409 13.02 -10.07 9.96
CA GLN A 409 12.91 -8.89 10.81
C GLN A 409 12.50 -9.27 12.24
N ILE A 410 11.50 -10.13 12.41
CA ILE A 410 11.04 -10.60 13.72
C ILE A 410 12.13 -11.42 14.43
N LEU A 411 12.76 -12.36 13.74
CA LEU A 411 13.84 -13.17 14.29
C LEU A 411 15.04 -12.32 14.70
N ALA A 412 15.36 -11.29 13.94
CA ALA A 412 16.42 -10.36 14.28
C ALA A 412 16.11 -9.57 15.56
N MET A 413 14.86 -9.12 15.74
CA MET A 413 14.44 -8.43 16.97
C MET A 413 14.43 -9.36 18.19
N MET A 414 13.91 -10.58 18.04
CA MET A 414 13.68 -11.48 19.17
C MET A 414 14.89 -12.34 19.54
N ILE A 415 15.73 -12.70 18.60
CA ILE A 415 16.83 -13.63 18.78
C ILE A 415 18.19 -12.96 18.53
N LEU A 416 18.38 -12.37 17.36
CA LEU A 416 19.70 -11.86 16.96
C LEU A 416 20.12 -10.66 17.81
N PHE A 417 19.21 -9.72 18.08
CA PHE A 417 19.53 -8.57 18.94
C PHE A 417 19.94 -8.98 20.37
N PRO A 418 19.19 -9.81 21.12
CA PRO A 418 19.61 -10.28 22.43
C PRO A 418 20.93 -11.06 22.41
N LEU A 419 21.22 -11.84 21.37
CA LEU A 419 22.49 -12.54 21.21
C LEU A 419 23.66 -11.56 21.04
N LEU A 420 23.50 -10.57 20.15
CA LEU A 420 24.50 -9.52 19.93
C LEU A 420 24.74 -8.69 21.21
N ARG A 421 23.69 -8.44 22.00
CA ARG A 421 23.82 -7.70 23.27
C ARG A 421 24.64 -8.41 24.34
N LYS A 422 24.82 -9.73 24.23
CA LYS A 422 25.73 -10.47 25.12
C LYS A 422 27.20 -10.21 24.82
N ALA A 423 27.52 -9.86 23.56
CA ALA A 423 28.89 -9.72 23.11
C ALA A 423 29.29 -8.25 22.80
N PHE A 424 28.32 -7.39 22.51
CA PHE A 424 28.58 -6.04 22.03
C PHE A 424 27.74 -4.98 22.74
N ASP A 425 28.29 -3.76 22.84
CA ASP A 425 27.56 -2.57 23.30
C ASP A 425 26.51 -2.14 22.28
N THR A 426 25.49 -1.40 22.74
CA THR A 426 24.39 -0.91 21.88
C THR A 426 24.89 -0.09 20.69
N MET A 427 25.93 0.76 20.87
CA MET A 427 26.52 1.52 19.78
C MET A 427 27.21 0.64 18.73
N LYS A 428 27.94 -0.40 19.15
CA LYS A 428 28.57 -1.33 18.19
C LYS A 428 27.50 -2.09 17.40
N ILE A 429 26.41 -2.50 18.06
CA ILE A 429 25.31 -3.19 17.40
C ILE A 429 24.62 -2.24 16.41
N PHE A 430 24.48 -0.95 16.72
CA PHE A 430 23.96 0.06 15.79
C PHE A 430 24.80 0.12 14.51
N TYR A 431 26.12 0.20 14.64
CA TYR A 431 27.02 0.19 13.47
C TYR A 431 26.94 -1.13 12.69
N ILE A 432 26.90 -2.27 13.38
CA ILE A 432 26.72 -3.58 12.73
C ILE A 432 25.42 -3.58 11.91
N GLY A 433 24.32 -3.07 12.46
CA GLY A 433 23.04 -2.95 11.76
C GLY A 433 23.14 -2.06 10.51
N VAL A 434 23.73 -0.85 10.65
CA VAL A 434 23.88 0.08 9.53
C VAL A 434 24.73 -0.52 8.41
N PHE A 435 25.93 -1.07 8.74
CA PHE A 435 26.81 -1.67 7.75
C PHE A 435 26.22 -2.92 7.11
N SER A 436 25.47 -3.73 7.87
CA SER A 436 24.72 -4.86 7.35
C SER A 436 23.68 -4.43 6.33
N ALA A 437 22.90 -3.37 6.60
CA ALA A 437 21.93 -2.84 5.67
C ALA A 437 22.59 -2.33 4.39
N VAL A 438 23.65 -1.52 4.51
CA VAL A 438 24.40 -0.99 3.36
C VAL A 438 24.97 -2.13 2.51
N GLY A 439 25.60 -3.12 3.13
CA GLY A 439 26.11 -4.31 2.43
C GLY A 439 25.00 -5.07 1.71
N GLY A 440 23.84 -5.24 2.36
CA GLY A 440 22.66 -5.84 1.75
C GLY A 440 22.17 -5.08 0.51
N TYR A 441 22.08 -3.75 0.57
CA TYR A 441 21.70 -2.94 -0.61
C TYR A 441 22.72 -3.02 -1.75
N ILE A 442 24.03 -3.08 -1.44
CA ILE A 442 25.06 -3.26 -2.47
C ILE A 442 24.90 -4.63 -3.16
N ILE A 443 24.66 -5.70 -2.40
CA ILE A 443 24.42 -7.04 -2.95
C ILE A 443 23.14 -7.04 -3.80
N LEU A 444 22.06 -6.41 -3.32
CA LEU A 444 20.79 -6.30 -4.06
C LEU A 444 21.01 -5.60 -5.41
N LEU A 445 21.71 -4.46 -5.41
CA LEU A 445 22.05 -3.73 -6.62
C LEU A 445 22.88 -4.58 -7.59
N ALA A 446 23.89 -5.29 -7.08
CA ALA A 446 24.73 -6.15 -7.91
C ALA A 446 23.92 -7.27 -8.57
N LEU A 447 23.01 -7.93 -7.83
CA LEU A 447 22.14 -8.98 -8.37
C LEU A 447 21.16 -8.44 -9.44
N SER A 448 20.62 -7.24 -9.25
CA SER A 448 19.76 -6.58 -10.24
C SER A 448 20.54 -6.23 -11.51
N LEU A 449 21.73 -5.62 -11.38
CA LEU A 449 22.59 -5.29 -12.53
C LEU A 449 23.09 -6.52 -13.31
N LEU A 450 23.23 -7.67 -12.64
CA LEU A 450 23.53 -8.95 -13.27
C LEU A 450 22.34 -9.58 -14.00
N GLY A 451 21.18 -8.93 -13.97
CA GLY A 451 19.95 -9.41 -14.63
C GLY A 451 19.37 -10.68 -14.03
N THR A 452 19.57 -10.90 -12.72
CA THR A 452 19.05 -12.09 -12.02
C THR A 452 17.53 -12.09 -12.02
N LYS A 453 16.91 -13.14 -12.60
CA LYS A 453 15.44 -13.27 -12.70
C LYS A 453 14.83 -14.23 -11.66
N SER A 454 15.64 -14.92 -10.88
CA SER A 454 15.18 -15.79 -9.79
C SER A 454 15.05 -15.03 -8.48
N VAL A 455 13.99 -15.31 -7.69
CA VAL A 455 13.78 -14.67 -6.37
C VAL A 455 14.77 -15.15 -5.31
N TYR A 456 15.28 -16.38 -5.41
CA TYR A 456 16.08 -17.03 -4.36
C TYR A 456 17.40 -16.30 -4.03
N PRO A 457 18.19 -15.79 -4.99
CA PRO A 457 19.40 -15.03 -4.67
C PRO A 457 19.12 -13.75 -3.88
N PHE A 458 17.92 -13.16 -4.05
CA PHE A 458 17.52 -11.93 -3.32
C PHE A 458 17.22 -12.16 -1.83
N PHE A 459 17.10 -13.42 -1.38
CA PHE A 459 17.01 -13.71 0.06
C PHE A 459 18.29 -13.37 0.82
N VAL A 460 19.43 -13.40 0.17
CA VAL A 460 20.72 -13.03 0.79
C VAL A 460 20.72 -11.54 1.17
N PRO A 461 20.54 -10.58 0.26
CA PRO A 461 20.43 -9.17 0.64
C PRO A 461 19.21 -8.91 1.52
N GLY A 462 18.09 -9.62 1.32
CA GLY A 462 16.92 -9.55 2.17
C GLY A 462 17.22 -9.88 3.63
N PHE A 463 18.02 -10.91 3.90
CA PHE A 463 18.48 -11.25 5.24
C PHE A 463 19.24 -10.10 5.90
N PHE A 464 20.21 -9.53 5.22
CA PHE A 464 21.03 -8.44 5.74
C PHE A 464 20.23 -7.16 5.95
N ILE A 465 19.38 -6.77 5.02
CA ILE A 465 18.56 -5.55 5.10
C ILE A 465 17.49 -5.71 6.19
N MET A 466 16.68 -6.76 6.15
CA MET A 466 15.57 -6.92 7.08
C MET A 466 16.00 -7.29 8.49
N GLY A 467 17.09 -8.05 8.60
CA GLY A 467 17.76 -8.28 9.89
C GLY A 467 18.25 -6.97 10.52
N ALA A 468 18.87 -6.12 9.72
CA ALA A 468 19.30 -4.79 10.17
C ALA A 468 18.11 -3.92 10.57
N VAL A 469 17.02 -3.89 9.80
CA VAL A 469 15.80 -3.14 10.11
C VAL A 469 15.24 -3.58 11.46
N GLY A 470 15.17 -4.89 11.74
CA GLY A 470 14.73 -5.41 13.01
C GLY A 470 15.60 -4.93 14.18
N ILE A 471 16.91 -5.05 14.06
CA ILE A 471 17.88 -4.61 15.08
C ILE A 471 17.79 -3.10 15.32
N LEU A 472 17.79 -2.30 14.26
CA LEU A 472 17.80 -0.83 14.33
C LEU A 472 16.51 -0.28 14.95
N ASN A 473 15.36 -0.90 14.70
CA ASN A 473 14.09 -0.53 15.35
C ASN A 473 14.18 -0.64 16.88
N VAL A 474 14.77 -1.73 17.38
CA VAL A 474 14.97 -1.92 18.83
C VAL A 474 15.95 -0.89 19.38
N ILE A 475 17.08 -0.69 18.71
CA ILE A 475 18.14 0.22 19.16
C ILE A 475 17.67 1.68 19.18
N CYS A 476 16.96 2.13 18.15
CA CYS A 476 16.41 3.48 18.11
C CYS A 476 15.47 3.75 19.30
N THR A 477 14.66 2.76 19.67
CA THR A 477 13.79 2.87 20.86
C THR A 477 14.60 2.95 22.15
N ILE A 478 15.66 2.15 22.29
CA ILE A 478 16.55 2.19 23.47
C ILE A 478 17.28 3.54 23.55
N PHE A 479 17.83 4.01 22.43
CA PHE A 479 18.50 5.30 22.40
C PHE A 479 17.56 6.44 22.77
N LEU A 480 16.32 6.42 22.25
CA LEU A 480 15.33 7.42 22.59
C LEU A 480 15.00 7.42 24.08
N ALA A 481 14.85 6.25 24.70
CA ALA A 481 14.65 6.14 26.14
C ALA A 481 15.83 6.74 26.93
N ASN A 482 17.07 6.46 26.53
CA ASN A 482 18.27 7.02 27.16
C ASN A 482 18.34 8.56 27.04
N THR A 483 17.78 9.15 25.98
CA THR A 483 17.74 10.62 25.85
C THR A 483 16.77 11.28 26.82
N CYS A 484 15.79 10.55 27.36
CA CYS A 484 14.93 11.04 28.43
C CYS A 484 15.72 11.26 29.72
N ASP A 485 16.57 10.29 30.09
CA ASP A 485 17.43 10.38 31.29
C ASP A 485 18.48 11.50 31.15
N TYR A 486 19.04 11.64 29.93
CA TYR A 486 19.97 12.75 29.63
C TYR A 486 19.25 14.12 29.71
N GLY A 487 18.04 14.23 29.21
CA GLY A 487 17.23 15.44 29.30
C GLY A 487 16.91 15.84 30.73
N GLU A 488 16.62 14.87 31.59
CA GLU A 488 16.41 15.08 33.03
C GLU A 488 17.67 15.64 33.71
N LEU A 489 18.83 15.06 33.42
CA LEU A 489 20.12 15.54 33.93
C LEU A 489 20.46 16.96 33.47
N LYS A 490 20.21 17.28 32.18
CA LYS A 490 20.59 18.57 31.57
C LYS A 490 19.62 19.70 31.89
N ASN A 491 18.33 19.43 31.89
CA ASN A 491 17.27 20.42 31.95
C ASN A 491 16.44 20.39 33.23
N GLY A 492 16.73 19.44 34.15
CA GLY A 492 15.98 19.23 35.39
C GLY A 492 14.54 18.77 35.17
N ARG A 493 14.18 18.34 33.94
CA ARG A 493 12.83 17.90 33.59
C ARG A 493 12.88 16.59 32.83
N ARG A 494 11.98 15.68 33.21
CA ARG A 494 11.80 14.39 32.53
C ARG A 494 10.63 14.49 31.53
N ASP A 495 10.95 14.74 30.28
CA ASP A 495 9.98 14.98 29.22
C ASP A 495 9.69 13.69 28.39
N GLU A 496 9.51 12.52 29.02
CA GLU A 496 9.30 11.22 28.35
C GLU A 496 8.13 11.27 27.34
N SER A 497 6.96 11.73 27.79
CA SER A 497 5.77 11.76 26.94
C SER A 497 5.97 12.64 25.71
N VAL A 498 6.73 13.73 25.86
CA VAL A 498 7.07 14.65 24.76
C VAL A 498 7.99 13.97 23.75
N ILE A 499 9.05 13.32 24.22
CA ILE A 499 10.06 12.68 23.36
C ILE A 499 9.44 11.51 22.58
N PHE A 500 8.62 10.67 23.22
CA PHE A 500 7.94 9.56 22.54
C PHE A 500 6.82 10.04 21.60
N SER A 501 6.11 11.11 21.91
CA SER A 501 5.15 11.72 20.98
C SER A 501 5.86 12.27 19.74
N MET A 502 7.05 12.86 19.93
CA MET A 502 7.89 13.32 18.83
C MET A 502 8.35 12.15 17.94
N GLN A 503 8.69 11.00 18.51
CA GLN A 503 9.00 9.80 17.74
C GLN A 503 7.84 9.43 16.80
N THR A 504 6.62 9.39 17.31
CA THR A 504 5.43 9.07 16.50
C THR A 504 5.25 10.07 15.36
N PHE A 505 5.38 11.37 15.66
CA PHE A 505 5.32 12.42 14.67
C PHE A 505 6.37 12.25 13.55
N VAL A 506 7.64 12.05 13.92
CA VAL A 506 8.72 11.96 12.93
C VAL A 506 8.66 10.69 12.10
N VAL A 507 8.15 9.57 12.64
CA VAL A 507 7.90 8.35 11.88
C VAL A 507 6.82 8.57 10.81
N LYS A 508 5.73 9.26 11.15
CA LYS A 508 4.71 9.65 10.18
C LYS A 508 5.28 10.58 9.11
N LEU A 509 6.06 11.58 9.50
CA LEU A 509 6.73 12.50 8.57
C LEU A 509 7.68 11.75 7.64
N ALA A 510 8.49 10.83 8.15
CA ALA A 510 9.38 9.99 7.37
C ALA A 510 8.63 9.18 6.31
N SER A 511 7.44 8.62 6.64
CA SER A 511 6.61 7.90 5.68
C SER A 511 6.11 8.80 4.55
N GLY A 512 5.76 10.06 4.84
CA GLY A 512 5.34 11.04 3.83
C GLY A 512 6.50 11.45 2.91
N ILE A 513 7.68 11.73 3.47
CA ILE A 513 8.89 12.03 2.71
C ILE A 513 9.25 10.84 1.80
N ALA A 514 9.22 9.63 2.34
CA ALA A 514 9.52 8.42 1.59
C ALA A 514 8.56 8.20 0.40
N ALA A 515 7.26 8.43 0.61
CA ALA A 515 6.28 8.34 -0.45
C ALA A 515 6.53 9.37 -1.56
N LEU A 516 6.86 10.62 -1.19
CA LEU A 516 7.24 11.64 -2.17
C LEU A 516 8.50 11.24 -2.94
N VAL A 517 9.55 10.79 -2.26
CA VAL A 517 10.80 10.35 -2.91
C VAL A 517 10.52 9.17 -3.85
N ALA A 518 9.76 8.16 -3.40
CA ALA A 518 9.38 7.03 -4.24
C ALA A 518 8.61 7.49 -5.49
N SER A 519 7.65 8.40 -5.32
CA SER A 519 6.85 8.97 -6.42
C SER A 519 7.71 9.72 -7.43
N VAL A 520 8.67 10.52 -6.96
CA VAL A 520 9.61 11.24 -7.85
C VAL A 520 10.50 10.25 -8.60
N CYS A 521 11.02 9.21 -7.93
CA CYS A 521 11.81 8.17 -8.58
C CYS A 521 11.00 7.49 -9.71
N LEU A 522 9.76 7.08 -9.42
CA LEU A 522 8.89 6.45 -10.41
C LEU A 522 8.61 7.36 -11.61
N ALA A 523 8.35 8.64 -11.37
CA ALA A 523 8.12 9.63 -12.42
C ALA A 523 9.37 9.88 -13.29
N VAL A 524 10.56 10.00 -12.67
CA VAL A 524 11.83 10.25 -13.39
C VAL A 524 12.20 9.06 -14.27
N PHE A 525 12.04 7.84 -13.77
CA PHE A 525 12.37 6.62 -14.52
C PHE A 525 11.23 6.13 -15.43
N LYS A 526 10.13 6.89 -15.54
CA LYS A 526 8.97 6.57 -16.40
C LYS A 526 8.44 5.15 -16.15
N ILE A 527 8.47 4.69 -14.92
CA ILE A 527 7.86 3.44 -14.50
C ILE A 527 6.36 3.75 -14.30
N GLN A 528 5.60 3.63 -15.40
CA GLN A 528 4.16 3.83 -15.43
C GLN A 528 3.50 2.66 -16.15
#